data_69193b7b5d7486fa0e7aefd7d50c6c6b
#
_entry.id   69193b7b5d7486fa0e7aefd7d50c6c6b
#
_cell.length_a   1.000
_cell.length_b   1.000
_cell.length_c   1.000
_cell.angle_alpha   90.00
_cell.angle_beta   90.00
_cell.angle_gamma   90.00
#
_symmetry.space_group_name_H-M   'P 1'
#
loop_
_entity.id
_entity.type
_entity.pdbx_description
1 polymer ?
#
loop_
_entity_poly.entity_id
_entity_poly.type
_entity_poly.pdbx_seq_one_letter_code
_entity_poly.pdbx_strand_id
1 'polypeptide(L)'
;MREKNWDKYEVALLIEAFLAIGNGADRLAILQGLSSNLRKMAENEGFDIDDKFRNLNGVQWQLGYIKLIFNETELKNRKAPKLFIDGVQLYKEQRKEYDDILQEAYVKIGQGTEEMTVEDNKKNFIKWLGSFNGKKCAVEPFVEYFEKVSV
;
A
#
# COMPACT_ATOMS: atom_id res chain seq x y z
N MET A 1 12.83 14.42 16.08
CA MET A 1 11.84 13.58 15.37
C MET A 1 12.37 13.24 14.00
N ARG A 2 12.30 11.98 13.65
CA ARG A 2 12.71 11.52 12.33
C ARG A 2 11.48 11.31 11.46
N GLU A 3 11.53 11.82 10.25
CA GLU A 3 10.51 11.52 9.26
C GLU A 3 10.90 10.29 8.50
N LYS A 4 9.92 9.45 8.21
CA LYS A 4 10.15 8.25 7.42
C LYS A 4 9.86 8.53 5.95
N ASN A 5 10.86 8.33 5.11
CA ASN A 5 10.66 8.36 3.66
C ASN A 5 10.00 7.06 3.21
N TRP A 6 9.34 7.10 2.07
CA TRP A 6 8.81 5.88 1.47
C TRP A 6 9.96 4.90 1.17
N ASP A 7 9.71 3.62 1.37
CA ASP A 7 10.71 2.59 1.11
C ASP A 7 10.15 1.50 0.19
N LYS A 8 11.02 0.58 -0.21
CA LYS A 8 10.65 -0.47 -1.16
C LYS A 8 9.56 -1.41 -0.63
N TYR A 9 9.50 -1.61 0.67
CA TYR A 9 8.48 -2.48 1.28
C TYR A 9 7.10 -1.83 1.20
N GLU A 10 7.04 -0.56 1.49
CA GLU A 10 5.79 0.21 1.38
C GLU A 10 5.31 0.25 -0.07
N VAL A 11 6.25 0.43 -1.01
CA VAL A 11 5.89 0.45 -2.43
C VAL A 11 5.32 -0.89 -2.87
N ALA A 12 5.90 -2.00 -2.42
CA ALA A 12 5.36 -3.33 -2.74
C ALA A 12 3.93 -3.48 -2.23
N LEU A 13 3.66 -3.02 -1.01
CA LEU A 13 2.31 -3.07 -0.45
C LEU A 13 1.34 -2.18 -1.22
N LEU A 14 1.79 -1.01 -1.69
CA LEU A 14 0.98 -0.14 -2.54
C LEU A 14 0.61 -0.83 -3.85
N ILE A 15 1.58 -1.53 -4.46
CA ILE A 15 1.34 -2.24 -5.71
C ILE A 15 0.28 -3.32 -5.51
N GLU A 16 0.38 -4.10 -4.43
CA GLU A 16 -0.60 -5.14 -4.15
C GLU A 16 -1.99 -4.56 -3.89
N ALA A 17 -2.06 -3.42 -3.21
CA ALA A 17 -3.33 -2.73 -3.00
C ALA A 17 -3.93 -2.27 -4.33
N PHE A 18 -3.11 -1.69 -5.20
CA PHE A 18 -3.55 -1.25 -6.51
C PHE A 18 -4.11 -2.44 -7.32
N LEU A 19 -3.41 -3.56 -7.31
CA LEU A 19 -3.85 -4.74 -8.05
C LEU A 19 -5.14 -5.32 -7.48
N ALA A 20 -5.27 -5.35 -6.16
CA ALA A 20 -6.48 -5.84 -5.50
C ALA A 20 -7.70 -5.00 -5.88
N ILE A 21 -7.54 -3.68 -5.87
CA ILE A 21 -8.61 -2.76 -6.27
C ILE A 21 -8.98 -2.98 -7.73
N GLY A 22 -7.98 -3.15 -8.59
CA GLY A 22 -8.21 -3.44 -10.00
C GLY A 22 -8.93 -4.76 -10.25
N ASN A 23 -8.83 -5.69 -9.31
CA ASN A 23 -9.50 -6.99 -9.37
C ASN A 23 -10.86 -6.99 -8.67
N GLY A 24 -11.35 -5.84 -8.26
CA GLY A 24 -12.70 -5.71 -7.72
C GLY A 24 -12.80 -5.60 -6.21
N ALA A 25 -11.68 -5.56 -5.48
CA ALA A 25 -11.73 -5.39 -4.03
C ALA A 25 -12.28 -4.00 -3.67
N ASP A 26 -12.90 -3.90 -2.50
CA ASP A 26 -13.44 -2.62 -2.05
C ASP A 26 -12.34 -1.61 -1.82
N ARG A 27 -12.34 -0.55 -2.62
CA ARG A 27 -11.30 0.48 -2.61
C ARG A 27 -11.11 1.10 -1.24
N LEU A 28 -12.20 1.47 -0.58
CA LEU A 28 -12.12 2.16 0.69
C LEU A 28 -11.54 1.27 1.79
N ALA A 29 -11.99 0.01 1.85
CA ALA A 29 -11.48 -0.94 2.82
C ALA A 29 -9.98 -1.19 2.61
N ILE A 30 -9.56 -1.34 1.35
CA ILE A 30 -8.15 -1.55 1.02
C ILE A 30 -7.31 -0.36 1.48
N LEU A 31 -7.76 0.86 1.20
CA LEU A 31 -7.01 2.06 1.57
C LEU A 31 -6.92 2.23 3.09
N GLN A 32 -8.01 1.97 3.80
CA GLN A 32 -8.01 2.06 5.27
C GLN A 32 -7.05 1.05 5.88
N GLY A 33 -7.11 -0.19 5.42
CA GLY A 33 -6.24 -1.24 5.93
C GLY A 33 -4.78 -0.99 5.61
N LEU A 34 -4.51 -0.51 4.41
CA LEU A 34 -3.15 -0.20 4.01
C LEU A 34 -2.58 0.94 4.87
N SER A 35 -3.34 2.01 5.04
CA SER A 35 -2.93 3.13 5.89
C SER A 35 -2.58 2.64 7.29
N SER A 36 -3.44 1.83 7.88
CA SER A 36 -3.22 1.28 9.22
C SER A 36 -1.93 0.46 9.30
N ASN A 37 -1.68 -0.39 8.30
CA ASN A 37 -0.48 -1.21 8.28
C ASN A 37 0.80 -0.41 8.10
N LEU A 38 0.78 0.59 7.22
CA LEU A 38 1.95 1.43 7.00
C LEU A 38 2.31 2.21 8.26
N ARG A 39 1.30 2.72 8.96
CA ARG A 39 1.51 3.44 10.21
C ARG A 39 2.09 2.50 11.28
N LYS A 40 1.54 1.31 11.39
CA LYS A 40 2.03 0.32 12.36
C LYS A 40 3.47 -0.08 12.08
N MET A 41 3.80 -0.28 10.81
CA MET A 41 5.16 -0.64 10.42
C MET A 41 6.15 0.44 10.82
N ALA A 42 5.81 1.72 10.59
CA ALA A 42 6.67 2.82 10.96
C ALA A 42 6.87 2.90 12.47
N GLU A 43 5.80 2.70 13.24
CA GLU A 43 5.90 2.68 14.71
C GLU A 43 6.80 1.55 15.18
N ASN A 44 6.66 0.37 14.60
CA ASN A 44 7.49 -0.79 14.93
C ASN A 44 8.96 -0.55 14.60
N GLU A 45 9.25 0.29 13.62
CA GLU A 45 10.60 0.65 13.25
C GLU A 45 11.18 1.80 14.11
N GLY A 46 10.40 2.32 15.04
CA GLY A 46 10.85 3.36 15.96
C GLY A 46 10.65 4.78 15.48
N PHE A 47 9.87 5.00 14.45
CA PHE A 47 9.56 6.36 13.99
C PHE A 47 8.45 6.97 14.82
N ASP A 48 8.57 8.28 15.06
CA ASP A 48 7.48 9.06 15.65
C ASP A 48 6.56 9.48 14.51
N ILE A 49 5.29 9.19 14.63
CA ILE A 49 4.34 9.54 13.57
C ILE A 49 3.22 10.40 14.14
N ASP A 50 2.69 11.28 13.30
CA ASP A 50 1.57 12.14 13.64
C ASP A 50 0.29 11.66 12.96
N ASP A 51 -0.79 12.43 13.12
CA ASP A 51 -2.08 12.08 12.55
C ASP A 51 -2.08 12.04 11.02
N LYS A 52 -1.17 12.77 10.41
CA LYS A 52 -1.12 12.90 8.95
C LYS A 52 -0.24 11.87 8.28
N PHE A 53 0.63 11.22 9.03
CA PHE A 53 1.56 10.25 8.46
C PHE A 53 0.79 9.10 7.82
N ARG A 54 1.05 8.85 6.54
CA ARG A 54 0.41 7.77 5.77
C ARG A 54 -1.10 7.71 5.96
N ASN A 55 -1.75 8.89 6.04
CA ASN A 55 -3.21 8.94 6.14
C ASN A 55 -3.85 8.56 4.80
N LEU A 56 -5.18 8.47 4.77
CA LEU A 56 -5.88 8.04 3.56
C LEU A 56 -5.59 8.91 2.35
N ASN A 57 -5.57 10.23 2.52
CA ASN A 57 -5.25 11.14 1.42
C ASN A 57 -3.83 10.89 0.90
N GLY A 58 -2.87 10.74 1.80
CA GLY A 58 -1.48 10.50 1.42
C GLY A 58 -1.31 9.17 0.70
N VAL A 59 -1.94 8.13 1.21
CA VAL A 59 -1.86 6.81 0.59
C VAL A 59 -2.50 6.84 -0.80
N GLN A 60 -3.66 7.48 -0.92
CA GLN A 60 -4.34 7.58 -2.21
C GLN A 60 -3.50 8.36 -3.23
N TRP A 61 -2.84 9.42 -2.78
CA TRP A 61 -1.96 10.21 -3.64
C TRP A 61 -0.83 9.34 -4.19
N GLN A 62 -0.18 8.58 -3.31
CA GLN A 62 0.91 7.70 -3.73
C GLN A 62 0.42 6.57 -4.64
N LEU A 63 -0.78 6.05 -4.37
CA LEU A 63 -1.39 5.03 -5.22
C LEU A 63 -1.59 5.57 -6.64
N GLY A 64 -1.85 6.86 -6.76
CA GLY A 64 -1.95 7.52 -8.06
C GLY A 64 -0.67 7.40 -8.89
N TYR A 65 0.49 7.47 -8.25
CA TYR A 65 1.76 7.26 -8.95
C TYR A 65 1.89 5.83 -9.46
N ILE A 66 1.46 4.85 -8.67
CA ILE A 66 1.46 3.45 -9.09
C ILE A 66 0.60 3.28 -10.35
N LYS A 67 -0.59 3.87 -10.32
CA LYS A 67 -1.50 3.83 -11.48
C LYS A 67 -0.85 4.44 -12.72
N LEU A 68 -0.20 5.59 -12.58
CA LEU A 68 0.50 6.25 -13.70
C LEU A 68 1.58 5.36 -14.29
N ILE A 69 2.34 4.68 -13.44
CA ILE A 69 3.44 3.84 -13.89
C ILE A 69 2.90 2.62 -14.64
N PHE A 70 1.83 2.00 -14.16
CA PHE A 70 1.20 0.89 -14.86
C PHE A 70 0.60 1.35 -16.19
N ASN A 71 0.16 2.60 -16.26
CA ASN A 71 -0.38 3.20 -17.48
C ASN A 71 0.70 4.03 -18.16
N GLU A 72 1.62 3.38 -18.83
CA GLU A 72 2.85 3.97 -19.38
C GLU A 72 2.66 5.22 -20.22
N THR A 73 1.51 5.38 -20.86
CA THR A 73 1.30 6.55 -21.73
C THR A 73 1.32 7.86 -20.98
N GLU A 74 1.04 7.84 -19.69
CA GLU A 74 0.99 9.05 -18.88
C GLU A 74 2.36 9.47 -18.33
N LEU A 75 3.34 8.55 -18.33
CA LEU A 75 4.67 8.84 -17.79
C LEU A 75 5.42 9.94 -18.56
N LYS A 76 5.09 10.13 -19.83
CA LYS A 76 5.75 11.14 -20.66
C LYS A 76 5.53 12.55 -20.12
N ASN A 77 4.42 12.79 -19.45
CA ASN A 77 4.02 14.12 -19.01
C ASN A 77 4.05 14.29 -17.49
N ARG A 78 4.42 13.26 -16.75
CA ARG A 78 4.44 13.30 -15.30
C ARG A 78 5.65 12.56 -14.76
N LYS A 79 6.16 13.09 -13.64
CA LYS A 79 7.32 12.48 -13.00
C LYS A 79 6.85 11.70 -11.77
N ALA A 80 6.87 10.38 -11.87
CA ALA A 80 6.67 9.53 -10.70
C ALA A 80 8.01 9.39 -9.97
N PRO A 81 8.01 9.20 -8.65
CA PRO A 81 9.24 8.96 -7.92
C PRO A 81 9.97 7.72 -8.43
N LYS A 82 11.28 7.81 -8.50
CA LYS A 82 12.11 6.70 -9.01
C LYS A 82 11.88 5.42 -8.22
N LEU A 83 11.74 5.52 -6.92
CA LEU A 83 11.48 4.36 -6.06
C LEU A 83 10.24 3.60 -6.52
N PHE A 84 9.19 4.30 -6.92
CA PHE A 84 7.94 3.70 -7.37
C PHE A 84 8.12 3.07 -8.74
N ILE A 85 8.82 3.75 -9.63
CA ILE A 85 9.12 3.21 -10.96
C ILE A 85 9.92 1.92 -10.83
N ASP A 86 10.94 1.91 -9.99
CA ASP A 86 11.77 0.74 -9.76
C ASP A 86 10.95 -0.42 -9.19
N GLY A 87 10.04 -0.12 -8.26
CA GLY A 87 9.19 -1.14 -7.66
C GLY A 87 8.28 -1.82 -8.68
N VAL A 88 7.64 -1.05 -9.54
CA VAL A 88 6.78 -1.60 -10.58
C VAL A 88 7.60 -2.40 -11.59
N GLN A 89 8.81 -1.92 -11.91
CA GLN A 89 9.70 -2.64 -12.80
C GLN A 89 10.09 -4.01 -12.25
N LEU A 90 10.41 -4.08 -10.96
CA LEU A 90 10.68 -5.36 -10.30
C LEU A 90 9.47 -6.29 -10.41
N TYR A 91 8.28 -5.76 -10.16
CA TYR A 91 7.05 -6.54 -10.28
C TYR A 91 6.88 -7.14 -11.68
N LYS A 92 7.15 -6.32 -12.72
CA LYS A 92 6.95 -6.75 -14.10
C LYS A 92 8.07 -7.62 -14.64
N GLU A 93 9.31 -7.33 -14.31
CA GLU A 93 10.48 -7.92 -14.95
C GLU A 93 11.31 -8.85 -14.07
N GLN A 94 11.24 -8.68 -12.75
CA GLN A 94 12.04 -9.48 -11.80
C GLN A 94 11.14 -9.91 -10.65
N ARG A 95 10.14 -10.70 -10.97
CA ARG A 95 9.10 -11.08 -10.04
C ARG A 95 9.64 -11.78 -8.79
N LYS A 96 10.68 -12.59 -8.92
CA LYS A 96 11.24 -13.27 -7.77
C LYS A 96 11.80 -12.28 -6.75
N GLU A 97 12.54 -11.28 -7.21
CA GLU A 97 13.08 -10.26 -6.34
C GLU A 97 11.96 -9.44 -5.72
N TYR A 98 10.96 -9.10 -6.51
CA TYR A 98 9.77 -8.40 -6.00
C TYR A 98 9.07 -9.24 -4.93
N ASP A 99 8.88 -10.53 -5.17
CA ASP A 99 8.21 -11.42 -4.21
C ASP A 99 8.99 -11.53 -2.91
N ASP A 100 10.32 -11.53 -2.96
CA ASP A 100 11.14 -11.56 -1.75
C ASP A 100 10.94 -10.28 -0.92
N ILE A 101 10.88 -9.14 -1.57
CA ILE A 101 10.62 -7.85 -0.90
C ILE A 101 9.21 -7.87 -0.30
N LEU A 102 8.24 -8.33 -1.06
CA LEU A 102 6.86 -8.39 -0.62
C LEU A 102 6.69 -9.31 0.59
N GLN A 103 7.34 -10.47 0.56
CA GLN A 103 7.30 -11.41 1.65
C GLN A 103 7.81 -10.77 2.95
N GLU A 104 8.94 -10.07 2.85
CA GLU A 104 9.50 -9.38 3.99
C GLU A 104 8.57 -8.27 4.49
N ALA A 105 7.91 -7.57 3.57
CA ALA A 105 6.94 -6.55 3.94
C ALA A 105 5.79 -7.13 4.75
N TYR A 106 5.25 -8.28 4.34
CA TYR A 106 4.18 -8.92 5.08
C TYR A 106 4.62 -9.32 6.49
N VAL A 107 5.84 -9.80 6.64
CA VAL A 107 6.38 -10.13 7.96
C VAL A 107 6.51 -8.87 8.81
N LYS A 108 7.02 -7.79 8.23
CA LYS A 108 7.21 -6.52 8.95
C LYS A 108 5.91 -5.94 9.50
N ILE A 109 4.82 -6.09 8.77
CA ILE A 109 3.52 -5.56 9.24
C ILE A 109 2.74 -6.57 10.09
N GLY A 110 3.30 -7.76 10.32
CA GLY A 110 2.67 -8.77 11.14
C GLY A 110 1.50 -9.48 10.47
N GLN A 111 1.40 -9.42 9.14
CA GLN A 111 0.31 -10.05 8.39
C GLN A 111 0.76 -11.29 7.62
N GLY A 112 1.97 -11.77 7.88
CA GLY A 112 2.49 -12.94 7.23
C GLY A 112 3.64 -13.53 8.01
N THR A 113 4.10 -14.72 7.60
CA THR A 113 5.23 -15.38 8.22
C THR A 113 6.21 -15.82 7.13
N GLU A 114 7.47 -16.03 7.53
CA GLU A 114 8.49 -16.51 6.62
C GLU A 114 8.25 -17.95 6.18
N GLU A 115 7.49 -18.70 6.97
CA GLU A 115 7.19 -20.10 6.68
C GLU A 115 6.10 -20.29 5.63
N MET A 116 5.29 -19.27 5.43
CA MET A 116 4.22 -19.31 4.43
C MET A 116 4.75 -18.84 3.07
N THR A 117 4.14 -19.31 1.99
CA THR A 117 4.49 -18.81 0.66
C THR A 117 4.04 -17.37 0.50
N VAL A 118 4.66 -16.65 -0.42
CA VAL A 118 4.25 -15.27 -0.69
C VAL A 118 2.80 -15.21 -1.16
N GLU A 119 2.34 -16.23 -1.90
CA GLU A 119 0.94 -16.28 -2.35
C GLU A 119 -0.04 -16.43 -1.18
N ASP A 120 0.29 -17.26 -0.21
CA ASP A 120 -0.56 -17.44 0.97
C ASP A 120 -0.57 -16.18 1.84
N ASN A 121 0.58 -15.53 2.03
CA ASN A 121 0.65 -14.28 2.76
C ASN A 121 -0.14 -13.19 2.06
N LYS A 122 -0.06 -13.13 0.73
CA LYS A 122 -0.82 -12.19 -0.08
C LYS A 122 -2.33 -12.38 0.10
N LYS A 123 -2.80 -13.62 0.04
CA LYS A 123 -4.21 -13.91 0.23
C LYS A 123 -4.70 -13.49 1.59
N ASN A 124 -3.92 -13.78 2.62
CA ASN A 124 -4.26 -13.40 3.98
C ASN A 124 -4.29 -11.89 4.16
N PHE A 125 -3.32 -11.20 3.58
CA PHE A 125 -3.25 -9.75 3.65
C PHE A 125 -4.46 -9.09 2.99
N ILE A 126 -4.81 -9.52 1.78
CA ILE A 126 -5.94 -8.96 1.05
C ILE A 126 -7.25 -9.23 1.79
N LYS A 127 -7.40 -10.43 2.33
CA LYS A 127 -8.57 -10.78 3.14
C LYS A 127 -8.66 -9.88 4.38
N TRP A 128 -7.53 -9.65 5.04
CA TRP A 128 -7.48 -8.79 6.21
C TRP A 128 -7.84 -7.35 5.85
N LEU A 129 -7.29 -6.83 4.74
CA LEU A 129 -7.63 -5.49 4.27
C LEU A 129 -9.12 -5.34 4.06
N GLY A 130 -9.73 -6.34 3.42
CA GLY A 130 -11.18 -6.32 3.18
C GLY A 130 -12.01 -6.26 4.46
N SER A 131 -11.47 -6.72 5.59
CA SER A 131 -12.19 -6.73 6.85
C SER A 131 -12.34 -5.33 7.46
N PHE A 132 -11.68 -4.32 6.93
CA PHE A 132 -11.84 -2.94 7.39
C PHE A 132 -13.15 -2.32 6.94
N ASN A 133 -13.81 -2.93 5.98
CA ASN A 133 -15.06 -2.38 5.47
C ASN A 133 -16.09 -2.27 6.60
N GLY A 134 -16.59 -1.06 6.82
CA GLY A 134 -17.59 -0.78 7.84
C GLY A 134 -17.06 -0.58 9.25
N LYS A 135 -15.76 -0.74 9.46
CA LYS A 135 -15.17 -0.52 10.77
C LYS A 135 -14.89 0.97 11.00
N LYS A 136 -15.15 1.41 12.21
CA LYS A 136 -14.84 2.77 12.62
C LYS A 136 -13.36 2.86 12.99
N CYS A 137 -12.75 3.96 12.65
CA CYS A 137 -11.36 4.21 12.98
C CYS A 137 -11.07 5.70 13.00
N ALA A 138 -9.83 6.05 13.35
CA ALA A 138 -9.41 7.45 13.43
C ALA A 138 -9.52 8.19 12.10
N VAL A 139 -9.64 7.47 10.99
CA VAL A 139 -9.72 8.08 9.65
C VAL A 139 -11.15 8.13 9.10
N GLU A 140 -12.14 7.90 9.94
CA GLU A 140 -13.54 7.89 9.52
C GLU A 140 -13.99 9.13 8.73
N PRO A 141 -13.62 10.36 9.12
CA PRO A 141 -13.98 11.53 8.32
C PRO A 141 -13.44 11.49 6.91
N PHE A 142 -12.26 10.89 6.72
CA PHE A 142 -11.69 10.71 5.40
C PHE A 142 -12.46 9.67 4.60
N VAL A 143 -13.00 8.67 5.28
CA VAL A 143 -13.82 7.64 4.66
C VAL A 143 -15.02 8.29 3.97
N GLU A 144 -15.73 9.17 4.67
CA GLU A 144 -16.87 9.88 4.08
C GLU A 144 -16.46 10.72 2.87
N TYR A 145 -15.33 11.40 2.98
CA TYR A 145 -14.81 12.20 1.88
C TYR A 145 -14.54 11.33 0.65
N PHE A 146 -13.88 10.21 0.85
CA PHE A 146 -13.55 9.30 -0.26
C PHE A 146 -14.81 8.70 -0.91
N GLU A 147 -15.79 8.36 -0.13
CA GLU A 147 -17.04 7.84 -0.67
C GLU A 147 -17.70 8.84 -1.63
N LYS A 148 -17.61 10.12 -1.31
CA LYS A 148 -18.19 11.17 -2.15
C LYS A 148 -17.40 11.41 -3.42
N VAL A 149 -16.08 11.32 -3.37
CA VAL A 149 -15.23 11.61 -4.53
C VAL A 149 -14.91 10.41 -5.39
N SER A 150 -15.08 9.21 -4.88
CA SER A 150 -14.73 7.99 -5.59
C SER A 150 -15.82 7.47 -6.52
N VAL A 151 -16.93 8.12 -6.55
CA VAL A 151 -18.08 7.73 -7.38
C VAL A 151 -17.81 7.98 -8.86
#